data_8f2ca0ca583be9b2e0a34a81cbcd02d8
#
_entry.id   8f2ca0ca583be9b2e0a34a81cbcd02d8
#
_cell.length_a   1.000
_cell.length_b   1.000
_cell.length_c   1.000
_cell.angle_alpha   90.00
_cell.angle_beta   90.00
_cell.angle_gamma   90.00
#
_symmetry.space_group_name_H-M   'P 1'
#
loop_
_entity.id
_entity.type
_entity.pdbx_description
1 polymer ?
#
loop_
_entity_poly.entity_id
_entity_poly.type
_entity_poly.pdbx_seq_one_letter_code
_entity_poly.pdbx_strand_id
1 'polypeptide(L)'
;MIAVNMVFPSSLKKQVLERLLYSEVFKHPLTAQEISAGITANPEETADLLSEMVASGLIFQHGEFYGVFDQENKIERRKQGMERAQQLYEKALKTGRFIHSFPFVKGVGISGSLSKGILHQDGDFDFFIITQNNRLWIARTLLILYKKLFLLNSKKYFCVNYFIDDINLEIEEKNLFTATEIHSLIPVVGEVLTEFHGANAWVRTYYPGAPFSEVVLPEIKK
;
A
#
# COMPACT_ATOMS: atom_id res chain seq x y z
N MET A 1 -37.46 5.40 18.73
CA MET A 1 -36.26 4.77 18.16
C MET A 1 -35.36 4.39 19.33
N ILE A 2 -35.31 3.10 19.67
CA ILE A 2 -34.50 2.62 20.81
C ILE A 2 -33.08 2.52 20.27
N ALA A 3 -32.17 3.39 20.71
CA ALA A 3 -30.74 3.24 20.45
C ALA A 3 -30.28 1.95 21.16
N VAL A 4 -30.04 0.91 20.40
CA VAL A 4 -29.37 -0.28 20.89
C VAL A 4 -27.93 0.15 21.18
N ASN A 5 -27.58 0.29 22.45
CA ASN A 5 -26.18 0.49 22.87
C ASN A 5 -25.41 -0.79 22.53
N MET A 6 -24.86 -0.88 21.32
CA MET A 6 -23.93 -1.93 20.96
C MET A 6 -22.62 -1.69 21.73
N VAL A 7 -22.33 -2.55 22.72
CA VAL A 7 -21.05 -2.55 23.41
C VAL A 7 -20.08 -3.41 22.61
N PHE A 8 -19.20 -2.75 21.85
CA PHE A 8 -18.19 -3.48 21.09
C PHE A 8 -17.14 -4.14 21.99
N PRO A 9 -16.66 -5.34 21.64
CA PRO A 9 -15.60 -6.01 22.37
C PRO A 9 -14.35 -5.13 22.49
N SER A 10 -13.71 -5.14 23.64
CA SER A 10 -12.45 -4.39 23.87
C SER A 10 -11.35 -4.78 22.90
N SER A 11 -11.40 -6.02 22.35
CA SER A 11 -10.50 -6.52 21.33
C SER A 11 -10.60 -5.79 19.98
N LEU A 12 -11.83 -5.39 19.55
CA LEU A 12 -12.02 -4.61 18.31
C LEU A 12 -11.50 -3.18 18.46
N LYS A 13 -11.79 -2.52 19.60
CA LYS A 13 -11.23 -1.20 19.92
C LYS A 13 -9.70 -1.22 19.90
N LYS A 14 -9.10 -2.28 20.45
CA LYS A 14 -7.65 -2.47 20.39
C LYS A 14 -7.14 -2.60 18.95
N GLN A 15 -7.78 -3.39 18.10
CA GLN A 15 -7.41 -3.52 16.70
C GLN A 15 -7.46 -2.17 15.97
N VAL A 16 -8.50 -1.37 16.18
CA VAL A 16 -8.60 0.00 15.60
C VAL A 16 -7.46 0.87 16.08
N LEU A 17 -7.18 0.90 17.38
CA LEU A 17 -6.08 1.70 17.94
C LEU A 17 -4.71 1.26 17.39
N GLU A 18 -4.46 -0.04 17.28
CA GLU A 18 -3.22 -0.57 16.70
C GLU A 18 -3.04 -0.11 15.25
N ARG A 19 -4.11 -0.08 14.44
CA ARG A 19 -4.08 0.44 13.06
C ARG A 19 -3.79 1.92 13.02
N LEU A 20 -4.48 2.71 13.82
CA LEU A 20 -4.29 4.15 13.88
C LEU A 20 -2.90 4.53 14.41
N LEU A 21 -2.41 3.85 15.45
CA LEU A 21 -1.06 4.07 15.97
C LEU A 21 0.03 3.69 14.97
N TYR A 22 -0.15 2.58 14.26
CA TYR A 22 0.78 2.20 13.19
C TYR A 22 0.82 3.24 12.07
N SER A 23 -0.34 3.71 11.61
CA SER A 23 -0.43 4.72 10.56
C SER A 23 0.13 6.08 11.00
N GLU A 24 0.05 6.38 12.29
CA GLU A 24 0.59 7.60 12.89
C GLU A 24 2.12 7.71 12.74
N VAL A 25 2.84 6.58 12.78
CA VAL A 25 4.30 6.54 12.52
C VAL A 25 4.63 7.19 11.16
N PHE A 26 3.73 7.01 10.19
CA PHE A 26 3.86 7.57 8.84
C PHE A 26 3.12 8.90 8.66
N LYS A 27 2.55 9.46 9.72
CA LYS A 27 1.70 10.68 9.69
C LYS A 27 0.56 10.56 8.67
N HIS A 28 -0.09 9.41 8.65
CA HIS A 28 -1.07 9.00 7.65
C HIS A 28 -2.42 8.72 8.32
N PRO A 29 -3.33 9.71 8.46
CA PRO A 29 -4.67 9.46 8.98
C PRO A 29 -5.42 8.49 8.05
N LEU A 30 -6.22 7.57 8.62
CA LEU A 30 -6.91 6.52 7.89
C LEU A 30 -8.38 6.85 7.65
N THR A 31 -8.94 6.35 6.54
CA THR A 31 -10.39 6.30 6.32
C THR A 31 -11.01 5.09 7.03
N ALA A 32 -12.35 5.10 7.21
CA ALA A 32 -13.07 3.96 7.78
C ALA A 32 -12.84 2.67 6.97
N GLN A 33 -12.74 2.76 5.64
CA GLN A 33 -12.47 1.63 4.76
C GLN A 33 -11.07 1.03 5.00
N GLU A 34 -10.06 1.89 5.13
CA GLU A 34 -8.67 1.44 5.42
C GLU A 34 -8.56 0.80 6.80
N ILE A 35 -9.30 1.29 7.79
CA ILE A 35 -9.38 0.69 9.13
C ILE A 35 -10.07 -0.67 9.04
N SER A 36 -11.24 -0.75 8.39
CA SER A 36 -12.01 -1.99 8.23
C SER A 36 -11.22 -3.10 7.56
N ALA A 37 -10.36 -2.78 6.58
CA ALA A 37 -9.49 -3.75 5.93
C ALA A 37 -8.56 -4.47 6.92
N GLY A 38 -8.16 -3.81 7.99
CA GLY A 38 -7.19 -4.32 8.97
C GLY A 38 -7.77 -4.87 10.26
N ILE A 39 -9.10 -4.94 10.40
CA ILE A 39 -9.78 -5.46 11.60
C ILE A 39 -10.77 -6.57 11.24
N THR A 40 -11.24 -7.30 12.23
CA THR A 40 -12.17 -8.43 12.02
C THR A 40 -13.65 -8.04 11.99
N ALA A 41 -13.98 -6.74 12.02
CA ALA A 41 -15.33 -6.22 11.89
C ALA A 41 -15.70 -5.96 10.43
N ASN A 42 -16.98 -6.10 10.09
CA ASN A 42 -17.49 -5.68 8.78
C ASN A 42 -17.56 -4.14 8.67
N PRO A 43 -17.82 -3.56 7.48
CA PRO A 43 -17.86 -2.11 7.29
C PRO A 43 -18.89 -1.37 8.16
N GLU A 44 -20.09 -1.94 8.37
CA GLU A 44 -21.14 -1.33 9.22
C GLU A 44 -20.72 -1.34 10.67
N GLU A 45 -20.28 -2.48 11.19
CA GLU A 45 -19.74 -2.60 12.56
C GLU A 45 -18.54 -1.67 12.77
N THR A 46 -17.71 -1.50 11.75
CA THR A 46 -16.57 -0.56 11.83
C THR A 46 -17.04 0.88 11.95
N ALA A 47 -18.04 1.30 11.17
CA ALA A 47 -18.57 2.66 11.23
C ALA A 47 -19.18 2.99 12.60
N ASP A 48 -19.96 2.06 13.18
CA ASP A 48 -20.56 2.20 14.50
C ASP A 48 -19.49 2.25 15.61
N LEU A 49 -18.51 1.36 15.52
CA LEU A 49 -17.38 1.32 16.45
C LEU A 49 -16.56 2.62 16.42
N LEU A 50 -16.26 3.14 15.23
CA LEU A 50 -15.54 4.41 15.08
C LEU A 50 -16.33 5.58 15.65
N SER A 51 -17.65 5.61 15.44
CA SER A 51 -18.55 6.63 16.02
C SER A 51 -18.54 6.60 17.54
N GLU A 52 -18.58 5.41 18.15
CA GLU A 52 -18.46 5.24 19.61
C GLU A 52 -17.10 5.71 20.14
N MET A 53 -16.01 5.35 19.43
CA MET A 53 -14.66 5.73 19.85
C MET A 53 -14.41 7.24 19.73
N VAL A 54 -14.99 7.92 18.72
CA VAL A 54 -14.97 9.38 18.60
C VAL A 54 -15.77 10.03 19.71
N ALA A 55 -17.00 9.55 19.98
CA ALA A 55 -17.86 10.09 21.05
C ALA A 55 -17.24 9.95 22.44
N SER A 56 -16.44 8.90 22.67
CA SER A 56 -15.70 8.70 23.93
C SER A 56 -14.37 9.45 24.00
N GLY A 57 -13.96 10.17 22.97
CA GLY A 57 -12.70 10.91 22.90
C GLY A 57 -11.44 10.03 22.78
N LEU A 58 -11.59 8.76 22.43
CA LEU A 58 -10.46 7.84 22.22
C LEU A 58 -9.73 8.10 20.90
N ILE A 59 -10.44 8.58 19.88
CA ILE A 59 -9.90 8.92 18.56
C ILE A 59 -10.55 10.20 18.06
N PHE A 60 -9.92 10.85 17.08
CA PHE A 60 -10.41 12.06 16.44
C PHE A 60 -10.89 11.76 15.02
N GLN A 61 -11.91 12.49 14.57
CA GLN A 61 -12.42 12.44 13.20
C GLN A 61 -12.39 13.83 12.58
N HIS A 62 -11.83 13.93 11.37
CA HIS A 62 -11.89 15.13 10.53
C HIS A 62 -12.34 14.74 9.11
N GLY A 63 -13.61 15.04 8.79
CA GLY A 63 -14.23 14.58 7.57
C GLY A 63 -14.27 13.06 7.48
N GLU A 64 -13.67 12.47 6.47
CA GLU A 64 -13.59 11.01 6.28
C GLU A 64 -12.39 10.34 6.97
N PHE A 65 -11.51 11.11 7.61
CA PHE A 65 -10.26 10.62 8.19
C PHE A 65 -10.33 10.50 9.71
N TYR A 66 -9.68 9.46 10.23
CA TYR A 66 -9.56 9.15 11.63
C TYR A 66 -8.08 9.12 12.06
N GLY A 67 -7.82 9.51 13.30
CA GLY A 67 -6.48 9.54 13.89
C GLY A 67 -6.51 9.45 15.41
N VAL A 68 -5.37 9.14 16.02
CA VAL A 68 -5.22 9.09 17.49
C VAL A 68 -5.04 10.49 18.07
N PHE A 69 -4.53 11.42 17.29
CA PHE A 69 -4.28 12.80 17.71
C PHE A 69 -5.07 13.77 16.84
N ASP A 70 -5.48 14.90 17.44
CA ASP A 70 -6.10 16.00 16.72
C ASP A 70 -5.04 16.78 15.91
N GLN A 71 -4.98 16.49 14.61
CA GLN A 71 -3.94 17.06 13.72
C GLN A 71 -4.49 17.37 12.34
N GLU A 72 -5.18 18.50 12.23
CA GLU A 72 -5.80 18.95 10.98
C GLU A 72 -4.78 19.14 9.83
N ASN A 73 -3.55 19.56 10.14
CA ASN A 73 -2.48 19.76 9.16
C ASN A 73 -2.06 18.46 8.43
N LYS A 74 -2.22 17.30 9.07
CA LYS A 74 -1.92 16.01 8.42
C LYS A 74 -2.96 15.65 7.36
N ILE A 75 -4.21 16.06 7.57
CA ILE A 75 -5.31 15.80 6.64
C ILE A 75 -5.11 16.59 5.37
N GLU A 76 -4.77 17.87 5.47
CA GLU A 76 -4.47 18.70 4.31
C GLU A 76 -3.29 18.12 3.51
N ARG A 77 -2.21 17.73 4.19
CA ARG A 77 -1.07 17.05 3.56
C ARG A 77 -1.48 15.76 2.85
N ARG A 78 -2.37 14.97 3.45
CA ARG A 78 -2.89 13.73 2.85
C ARG A 78 -3.69 14.02 1.59
N LYS A 79 -4.63 14.98 1.63
CA LYS A 79 -5.44 15.38 0.46
C LYS A 79 -4.58 15.82 -0.70
N GLN A 80 -3.61 16.71 -0.48
CA GLN A 80 -2.66 17.14 -1.50
C GLN A 80 -1.83 15.96 -2.06
N GLY A 81 -1.45 15.02 -1.19
CA GLY A 81 -0.76 13.80 -1.60
C GLY A 81 -1.62 12.89 -2.47
N MET A 82 -2.92 12.77 -2.16
CA MET A 82 -3.90 11.98 -2.94
C MET A 82 -4.13 12.58 -4.33
N GLU A 83 -4.36 13.89 -4.43
CA GLU A 83 -4.52 14.59 -5.71
C GLU A 83 -3.27 14.41 -6.60
N ARG A 84 -2.10 14.55 -6.02
CA ARG A 84 -0.85 14.36 -6.75
C ARG A 84 -0.64 12.91 -7.18
N ALA A 85 -0.97 11.94 -6.35
CA ALA A 85 -0.92 10.52 -6.70
C ALA A 85 -1.81 10.24 -7.91
N GLN A 86 -3.04 10.74 -7.90
CA GLN A 86 -3.98 10.58 -9.01
C GLN A 86 -3.45 11.20 -10.32
N GLN A 87 -2.89 12.41 -10.27
CA GLN A 87 -2.31 13.09 -11.44
C GLN A 87 -1.12 12.34 -12.05
N LEU A 88 -0.34 11.65 -11.22
CA LEU A 88 0.90 10.99 -11.64
C LEU A 88 0.76 9.48 -11.81
N TYR A 89 -0.40 8.90 -11.51
CA TYR A 89 -0.64 7.46 -11.56
C TYR A 89 -0.35 6.84 -12.94
N GLU A 90 -0.90 7.43 -14.00
CA GLU A 90 -0.66 6.98 -15.37
C GLU A 90 0.84 7.05 -15.77
N LYS A 91 1.56 8.04 -15.27
CA LYS A 91 2.99 8.14 -15.49
C LYS A 91 3.73 7.00 -14.78
N ALA A 92 3.32 6.66 -13.56
CA ALA A 92 3.91 5.53 -12.84
C ALA A 92 3.66 4.19 -13.55
N LEU A 93 2.44 3.96 -14.05
CA LEU A 93 2.11 2.77 -14.84
C LEU A 93 2.98 2.67 -16.10
N LYS A 94 3.15 3.77 -16.84
CA LYS A 94 4.02 3.81 -18.04
C LYS A 94 5.47 3.51 -17.68
N THR A 95 5.97 4.07 -16.58
CA THR A 95 7.32 3.82 -16.09
C THR A 95 7.50 2.34 -15.68
N GLY A 96 6.54 1.75 -15.00
CA GLY A 96 6.58 0.34 -14.62
C GLY A 96 6.59 -0.59 -15.84
N ARG A 97 5.79 -0.32 -16.87
CA ARG A 97 5.83 -1.05 -18.16
C ARG A 97 7.19 -0.91 -18.86
N PHE A 98 7.77 0.28 -18.81
CA PHE A 98 9.11 0.51 -19.34
C PHE A 98 10.16 -0.31 -18.57
N ILE A 99 10.10 -0.35 -17.23
CA ILE A 99 10.98 -1.19 -16.41
C ILE A 99 10.84 -2.68 -16.80
N HIS A 100 9.62 -3.13 -17.07
CA HIS A 100 9.37 -4.52 -17.49
C HIS A 100 10.03 -4.87 -18.84
N SER A 101 10.28 -3.90 -19.71
CA SER A 101 10.96 -4.14 -20.99
C SER A 101 12.47 -4.47 -20.86
N PHE A 102 13.03 -4.32 -19.66
CA PHE A 102 14.44 -4.69 -19.43
C PHE A 102 14.63 -6.20 -19.38
N PRO A 103 15.80 -6.68 -19.83
CA PRO A 103 16.10 -8.11 -19.81
C PRO A 103 15.96 -8.70 -18.40
N PHE A 104 15.36 -9.89 -18.34
CA PHE A 104 15.17 -10.69 -17.12
C PHE A 104 14.16 -10.11 -16.10
N VAL A 105 13.48 -9.01 -16.37
CA VAL A 105 12.36 -8.55 -15.57
C VAL A 105 11.11 -9.34 -15.94
N LYS A 106 10.46 -9.99 -14.95
CA LYS A 106 9.28 -10.85 -15.10
C LYS A 106 8.00 -10.19 -14.61
N GLY A 107 8.10 -9.33 -13.60
CA GLY A 107 6.97 -8.61 -13.06
C GLY A 107 7.38 -7.30 -12.43
N VAL A 108 6.48 -6.31 -12.48
CA VAL A 108 6.67 -4.99 -11.90
C VAL A 108 5.39 -4.56 -11.21
N GLY A 109 5.51 -4.18 -9.94
CA GLY A 109 4.46 -3.54 -9.15
C GLY A 109 4.89 -2.16 -8.67
N ILE A 110 3.92 -1.28 -8.43
CA ILE A 110 4.14 -0.01 -7.72
C ILE A 110 4.02 -0.30 -6.23
N SER A 111 5.00 0.14 -5.45
CA SER A 111 5.06 0.02 -3.99
C SER A 111 5.17 1.39 -3.32
N GLY A 112 5.45 1.41 -2.02
CA GLY A 112 5.70 2.63 -1.27
C GLY A 112 4.45 3.51 -1.08
N SER A 113 4.64 4.83 -1.05
CA SER A 113 3.54 5.77 -0.77
C SER A 113 2.51 5.85 -1.90
N LEU A 114 2.96 5.76 -3.15
CA LEU A 114 2.07 5.82 -4.31
C LEU A 114 1.09 4.65 -4.37
N SER A 115 1.51 3.46 -3.95
CA SER A 115 0.62 2.29 -3.88
C SER A 115 -0.50 2.45 -2.83
N LYS A 116 -0.28 3.31 -1.84
CA LYS A 116 -1.27 3.71 -0.83
C LYS A 116 -2.09 4.94 -1.24
N GLY A 117 -2.05 5.31 -2.52
CA GLY A 117 -2.80 6.43 -3.07
C GLY A 117 -2.27 7.80 -2.67
N ILE A 118 -1.02 7.94 -2.22
CA ILE A 118 -0.44 9.20 -1.77
C ILE A 118 0.94 9.41 -2.40
N LEU A 119 1.17 10.64 -2.87
CA LEU A 119 2.49 11.05 -3.31
C LEU A 119 2.79 12.48 -2.86
N HIS A 120 3.72 12.65 -1.94
CA HIS A 120 4.17 13.96 -1.51
C HIS A 120 5.07 14.64 -2.56
N GLN A 121 5.39 15.94 -2.37
CA GLN A 121 6.18 16.71 -3.35
C GLN A 121 7.58 16.13 -3.57
N ASP A 122 8.17 15.62 -2.52
CA ASP A 122 9.49 14.98 -2.46
C ASP A 122 9.42 13.46 -2.63
N GLY A 123 8.21 12.90 -2.83
CA GLY A 123 7.99 11.46 -2.97
C GLY A 123 8.49 10.92 -4.31
N ASP A 124 8.99 9.68 -4.26
CA ASP A 124 9.48 8.91 -5.41
C ASP A 124 8.43 7.92 -5.91
N PHE A 125 8.59 7.45 -7.16
CA PHE A 125 7.89 6.24 -7.62
C PHE A 125 8.71 5.02 -7.24
N ASP A 126 8.24 4.27 -6.26
CA ASP A 126 8.88 3.03 -5.82
C ASP A 126 8.35 1.85 -6.60
N PHE A 127 9.25 1.03 -7.13
CA PHE A 127 8.91 -0.17 -7.87
C PHE A 127 9.43 -1.42 -7.18
N PHE A 128 8.53 -2.39 -7.07
CA PHE A 128 8.81 -3.77 -6.70
C PHE A 128 9.01 -4.58 -7.96
N ILE A 129 10.12 -5.32 -8.06
CA ILE A 129 10.54 -5.98 -9.28
C ILE A 129 10.77 -7.45 -9.02
N ILE A 130 10.09 -8.30 -9.80
CA ILE A 130 10.34 -9.73 -9.86
C ILE A 130 11.17 -10.05 -11.10
N THR A 131 12.26 -10.76 -10.91
CA THR A 131 13.21 -11.08 -11.96
C THR A 131 13.26 -12.58 -12.21
N GLN A 132 13.80 -12.97 -13.37
CA GLN A 132 14.11 -14.35 -13.64
C GLN A 132 15.14 -14.89 -12.65
N ASN A 133 14.97 -16.15 -12.23
CA ASN A 133 15.90 -16.87 -11.36
C ASN A 133 17.35 -16.73 -11.84
N ASN A 134 18.26 -16.53 -10.88
CA ASN A 134 19.70 -16.33 -11.11
C ASN A 134 20.05 -15.11 -11.99
N ARG A 135 19.12 -14.19 -12.26
CA ARG A 135 19.33 -12.99 -13.08
C ARG A 135 19.08 -11.67 -12.35
N LEU A 136 18.70 -11.72 -11.08
CA LEU A 136 18.37 -10.55 -10.28
C LEU A 136 19.46 -9.47 -10.35
N TRP A 137 20.70 -9.84 -10.10
CA TRP A 137 21.81 -8.88 -10.10
C TRP A 137 22.08 -8.29 -11.48
N ILE A 138 21.87 -9.05 -12.55
CA ILE A 138 22.02 -8.56 -13.93
C ILE A 138 20.92 -7.55 -14.24
N ALA A 139 19.66 -7.90 -13.99
CA ALA A 139 18.52 -7.00 -14.20
C ALA A 139 18.67 -5.70 -13.39
N ARG A 140 19.00 -5.82 -12.10
CA ARG A 140 19.26 -4.67 -11.22
C ARG A 140 20.38 -3.78 -11.73
N THR A 141 21.48 -4.36 -12.17
CA THR A 141 22.63 -3.59 -12.71
C THR A 141 22.24 -2.82 -13.96
N LEU A 142 21.49 -3.43 -14.88
CA LEU A 142 21.01 -2.77 -16.10
C LEU A 142 20.08 -1.60 -15.78
N LEU A 143 19.13 -1.78 -14.87
CA LEU A 143 18.21 -0.71 -14.43
C LEU A 143 18.94 0.43 -13.74
N ILE A 144 19.91 0.13 -12.86
CA ILE A 144 20.74 1.15 -12.20
C ILE A 144 21.63 1.88 -13.20
N LEU A 145 22.20 1.17 -14.15
CA LEU A 145 23.03 1.77 -15.22
C LEU A 145 22.19 2.72 -16.06
N TYR A 146 21.00 2.29 -16.49
CA TYR A 146 20.05 3.15 -17.20
C TYR A 146 19.74 4.42 -16.41
N LYS A 147 19.38 4.27 -15.10
CA LYS A 147 19.10 5.40 -14.23
C LYS A 147 20.27 6.38 -14.15
N LYS A 148 21.49 5.88 -14.02
CA LYS A 148 22.70 6.72 -13.95
C LYS A 148 22.99 7.45 -15.26
N LEU A 149 22.90 6.76 -16.40
CA LEU A 149 23.27 7.33 -17.70
C LEU A 149 22.20 8.26 -18.27
N PHE A 150 20.92 7.91 -18.15
CA PHE A 150 19.83 8.63 -18.82
C PHE A 150 18.97 9.50 -17.90
N LEU A 151 18.93 9.20 -16.61
CA LEU A 151 18.11 9.94 -15.63
C LEU A 151 18.97 10.74 -14.64
N LEU A 152 20.27 10.91 -14.89
CA LEU A 152 21.21 11.62 -14.02
C LEU A 152 21.10 11.15 -12.54
N ASN A 153 20.86 9.84 -12.36
CA ASN A 153 20.64 9.20 -11.07
C ASN A 153 19.41 9.70 -10.29
N SER A 154 18.47 10.38 -10.95
CA SER A 154 17.22 10.81 -10.30
C SER A 154 16.41 9.61 -9.81
N LYS A 155 15.93 9.69 -8.58
CA LYS A 155 15.02 8.67 -8.00
C LYS A 155 13.55 9.00 -8.28
N LYS A 156 13.21 10.27 -8.47
CA LYS A 156 11.85 10.83 -8.44
C LYS A 156 10.78 10.01 -9.19
N TYR A 157 11.12 9.48 -10.37
CA TYR A 157 10.17 8.70 -11.18
C TYR A 157 10.68 7.31 -11.53
N PHE A 158 11.81 6.89 -10.94
CA PHE A 158 12.45 5.62 -11.28
C PHE A 158 13.21 5.06 -10.07
N CYS A 159 12.50 4.83 -8.97
CA CYS A 159 13.09 4.23 -7.78
C CYS A 159 12.87 2.72 -7.81
N VAL A 160 13.89 1.99 -8.20
CA VAL A 160 13.89 0.51 -8.23
C VAL A 160 14.47 0.02 -6.91
N ASN A 161 13.59 -0.18 -5.92
CA ASN A 161 13.97 -0.39 -4.54
C ASN A 161 14.06 -1.85 -4.14
N TYR A 162 13.11 -2.66 -4.53
CA TYR A 162 12.98 -4.01 -4.03
C TYR A 162 12.99 -5.03 -5.18
N PHE A 163 13.83 -6.05 -5.04
CA PHE A 163 13.99 -7.09 -6.05
C PHE A 163 13.92 -8.47 -5.41
N ILE A 164 13.14 -9.36 -6.03
CA ILE A 164 13.16 -10.80 -5.76
C ILE A 164 13.28 -11.56 -7.07
N ASP A 165 13.53 -12.86 -7.01
CA ASP A 165 13.45 -13.72 -8.17
C ASP A 165 12.14 -14.53 -8.21
N ASP A 166 11.83 -15.12 -9.37
CA ASP A 166 10.58 -15.80 -9.64
C ASP A 166 10.44 -17.19 -9.00
N ILE A 167 11.45 -17.65 -8.26
CA ILE A 167 11.38 -18.90 -7.48
C ILE A 167 11.32 -18.67 -5.97
N ASN A 168 11.68 -17.48 -5.49
CA ASN A 168 11.66 -17.10 -4.08
C ASN A 168 10.61 -16.00 -3.86
N LEU A 169 9.34 -16.34 -4.09
CA LEU A 169 8.25 -15.37 -4.06
C LEU A 169 7.71 -15.09 -2.66
N GLU A 170 7.88 -16.01 -1.71
CA GLU A 170 7.44 -15.80 -0.33
C GLU A 170 8.42 -14.87 0.41
N ILE A 171 7.88 -13.82 1.02
CA ILE A 171 8.67 -12.91 1.86
C ILE A 171 8.80 -13.49 3.26
N GLU A 172 10.04 -13.66 3.72
CA GLU A 172 10.36 -14.30 5.01
C GLU A 172 9.94 -13.45 6.22
N GLU A 173 10.12 -12.13 6.14
CA GLU A 173 9.76 -11.20 7.21
C GLU A 173 8.25 -10.99 7.30
N LYS A 174 7.58 -11.78 8.16
CA LYS A 174 6.12 -11.74 8.35
C LYS A 174 5.75 -10.80 9.50
N ASN A 175 5.70 -9.51 9.23
CA ASN A 175 5.29 -8.47 10.17
C ASN A 175 4.25 -7.53 9.55
N LEU A 176 3.69 -6.62 10.37
CA LEU A 176 2.67 -5.67 9.92
C LEU A 176 3.17 -4.75 8.81
N PHE A 177 4.44 -4.32 8.86
CA PHE A 177 5.01 -3.45 7.83
C PHE A 177 5.06 -4.17 6.47
N THR A 178 5.63 -5.37 6.42
CA THR A 178 5.72 -6.17 5.20
C THR A 178 4.33 -6.57 4.68
N ALA A 179 3.41 -6.92 5.60
CA ALA A 179 2.02 -7.18 5.24
C ALA A 179 1.37 -5.95 4.58
N THR A 180 1.62 -4.75 5.10
CA THR A 180 1.09 -3.49 4.54
C THR A 180 1.67 -3.23 3.15
N GLU A 181 2.97 -3.41 2.95
CA GLU A 181 3.63 -3.22 1.64
C GLU A 181 3.09 -4.20 0.58
N ILE A 182 2.91 -5.48 0.94
CA ILE A 182 2.37 -6.49 0.03
C ILE A 182 0.88 -6.24 -0.25
N HIS A 183 0.09 -5.91 0.79
CA HIS A 183 -1.34 -5.62 0.66
C HIS A 183 -1.61 -4.43 -0.27
N SER A 184 -0.80 -3.39 -0.16
CA SER A 184 -0.95 -2.17 -0.96
C SER A 184 -0.27 -2.23 -2.32
N LEU A 185 0.48 -3.30 -2.65
CA LEU A 185 1.20 -3.41 -3.92
C LEU A 185 0.23 -3.34 -5.10
N ILE A 186 0.46 -2.39 -6.01
CA ILE A 186 -0.33 -2.25 -7.23
C ILE A 186 0.38 -2.99 -8.37
N PRO A 187 -0.18 -4.08 -8.90
CA PRO A 187 0.41 -4.78 -10.02
C PRO A 187 0.38 -3.90 -11.28
N VAL A 188 1.48 -3.81 -11.99
CA VAL A 188 1.58 -3.07 -13.26
C VAL A 188 1.62 -4.00 -14.45
N VAL A 189 2.47 -5.02 -14.40
CA VAL A 189 2.66 -5.98 -15.49
C VAL A 189 3.40 -7.24 -14.99
N GLY A 190 3.06 -8.39 -15.57
CA GLY A 190 3.66 -9.69 -15.30
C GLY A 190 2.77 -10.61 -14.46
N GLU A 191 2.39 -11.76 -15.01
CA GLU A 191 1.53 -12.77 -14.35
C GLU A 191 2.13 -13.32 -13.05
N VAL A 192 3.46 -13.31 -12.93
CA VAL A 192 4.19 -13.72 -11.72
C VAL A 192 3.78 -12.93 -10.47
N LEU A 193 3.17 -11.75 -10.61
CA LEU A 193 2.61 -11.00 -9.48
C LEU A 193 1.41 -11.71 -8.84
N THR A 194 0.63 -12.47 -9.60
CA THR A 194 -0.44 -13.31 -9.06
C THR A 194 0.14 -14.45 -8.21
N GLU A 195 1.20 -15.08 -8.70
CA GLU A 195 1.92 -16.13 -7.96
C GLU A 195 2.54 -15.55 -6.67
N PHE A 196 3.13 -14.35 -6.76
CA PHE A 196 3.67 -13.63 -5.60
C PHE A 196 2.61 -13.37 -4.52
N HIS A 197 1.42 -12.89 -4.91
CA HIS A 197 0.33 -12.70 -3.95
C HIS A 197 -0.14 -14.03 -3.35
N GLY A 198 -0.21 -15.08 -4.15
CA GLY A 198 -0.54 -16.43 -3.66
C GLY A 198 0.47 -16.95 -2.64
N ALA A 199 1.76 -16.82 -2.91
CA ALA A 199 2.84 -17.21 -2.01
C ALA A 199 2.83 -16.43 -0.68
N ASN A 200 2.27 -15.22 -0.68
CA ASN A 200 2.19 -14.35 0.50
C ASN A 200 0.78 -14.28 1.11
N ALA A 201 -0.02 -15.35 1.00
CA ALA A 201 -1.38 -15.41 1.55
C ALA A 201 -1.45 -15.18 3.09
N TRP A 202 -0.32 -15.30 3.80
CA TRP A 202 -0.19 -14.98 5.23
C TRP A 202 -0.55 -13.51 5.55
N VAL A 203 -0.50 -12.60 4.57
CA VAL A 203 -0.92 -11.19 4.71
C VAL A 203 -2.35 -11.07 5.22
N ARG A 204 -3.22 -12.05 4.94
CA ARG A 204 -4.61 -12.10 5.45
C ARG A 204 -4.71 -12.11 6.96
N THR A 205 -3.68 -12.57 7.67
CA THR A 205 -3.67 -12.52 9.14
C THR A 205 -3.59 -11.09 9.68
N TYR A 206 -3.03 -10.18 8.88
CA TYR A 206 -2.94 -8.76 9.20
C TYR A 206 -4.06 -7.91 8.56
N TYR A 207 -4.69 -8.41 7.50
CA TYR A 207 -5.75 -7.73 6.75
C TYR A 207 -6.98 -8.64 6.59
N PRO A 208 -7.63 -9.05 7.71
CA PRO A 208 -8.74 -9.99 7.68
C PRO A 208 -10.01 -9.44 7.02
N GLY A 209 -10.23 -8.12 7.08
CA GLY A 209 -11.39 -7.44 6.50
C GLY A 209 -11.22 -7.05 5.04
N ALA A 210 -10.01 -7.20 4.47
CA ALA A 210 -9.79 -6.89 3.08
C ALA A 210 -10.15 -8.09 2.18
N PRO A 211 -10.88 -7.86 1.08
CA PRO A 211 -10.88 -8.84 0.02
C PRO A 211 -9.42 -8.98 -0.45
N PHE A 212 -8.88 -10.19 -0.37
CA PHE A 212 -7.62 -10.51 -1.03
C PHE A 212 -7.96 -10.53 -2.52
N SER A 213 -7.96 -9.34 -3.12
CA SER A 213 -8.37 -9.14 -4.49
C SER A 213 -7.52 -10.02 -5.39
N GLU A 214 -8.19 -10.75 -6.29
CA GLU A 214 -7.55 -11.28 -7.47
C GLU A 214 -6.73 -10.12 -8.07
N VAL A 215 -5.45 -10.38 -8.33
CA VAL A 215 -4.55 -9.38 -8.91
C VAL A 215 -5.11 -9.02 -10.28
N VAL A 216 -5.86 -7.93 -10.33
CA VAL A 216 -6.35 -7.40 -11.60
C VAL A 216 -5.23 -6.57 -12.19
N LEU A 217 -4.51 -7.15 -13.14
CA LEU A 217 -3.54 -6.40 -13.92
C LEU A 217 -4.27 -5.31 -14.73
N PRO A 218 -3.80 -4.07 -14.76
CA PRO A 218 -4.39 -3.02 -15.56
C PRO A 218 -4.43 -3.45 -17.04
N GLU A 219 -5.60 -3.34 -17.68
CA GLU A 219 -5.74 -3.64 -19.11
C GLU A 219 -4.72 -2.84 -19.92
N ILE A 220 -3.95 -3.53 -20.75
CA ILE A 220 -3.05 -2.91 -21.72
C ILE A 220 -3.93 -2.37 -22.84
N LYS A 221 -4.32 -1.11 -22.77
CA LYS A 221 -4.85 -0.43 -23.96
C LYS A 221 -3.70 -0.36 -24.97
N LYS A 222 -3.84 -1.17 -26.04
CA LYS A 222 -2.93 -1.17 -27.20
C LYS A 222 -3.00 0.15 -27.96
#